data_e2b0b6485157346872b490a19d3bdbad
#
_entry.id   e2b0b6485157346872b490a19d3bdbad
#
_cell.length_a   1.000
_cell.length_b   1.000
_cell.length_c   1.000
_cell.angle_alpha   90.00
_cell.angle_beta   90.00
_cell.angle_gamma   90.00
#
_symmetry.space_group_name_H-M   'P 1'
#
loop_
_entity.id
_entity.type
_entity.pdbx_description
1 polymer ?
#
loop_
_entity_poly.entity_id
_entity_poly.type
_entity_poly.pdbx_seq_one_letter_code
_entity_poly.pdbx_strand_id
1 'polypeptide(L)'
;MRLGELRYKKHRLLLLVAGALAFSPVWAKAESAQPLQRVNPPAMSGLLTNPGTGVARFHNQDLSIAQYPTTGLEYRRYYWTEVEPQEGQYNFALVDEGFAAAAAHQPAMNVGLRFMILDGPESGSEIPQWLINKGIKGTWTPDHKTFVPDLDDPTYLAYAQRLLQAFGARYNNNPELAFIDIGMVGAWGEWHNSNFPTLPPLQERYPPELLNRYVDMHFSAFPDTPKIMLLNGYDSVAYAVKRGAGWRADCWGDWRNFSPSWSHMRNDYPERLTAAETAWPGFDQAWKKAPVSLEICGHMAEWLSEQKYSRKEVQATFDWALAQHASTLNLKSTEVPQAYRDILDNALTKIGYRFRVVSLTHPPSVHAGQAVTLNSEWSNDGVAPIYLRYTLAWRLQDARGNTVAQGSAGDDIRQWLPGKHSSAYPLATPRNLASGHYLLDVAMVDRNNKARIQLANEGKLSDGWYRLSSVMIN
;
A
#
# COMPACT_ATOMS: atom_id res chain seq x y z
N MET A 1 39.67 66.32 17.01
CA MET A 1 39.57 67.62 17.71
C MET A 1 39.00 67.32 19.09
N ARG A 2 39.83 67.66 20.11
CA ARG A 2 39.57 67.90 21.57
C ARG A 2 39.01 66.71 22.35
N LEU A 3 39.75 65.91 23.20
CA LEU A 3 40.50 66.27 24.40
C LEU A 3 39.66 66.89 25.54
N GLY A 4 39.67 66.26 26.68
CA GLY A 4 39.36 66.83 28.01
C GLY A 4 38.83 65.70 28.91
N GLU A 5 39.55 65.18 29.67
CA GLU A 5 40.37 65.38 30.89
C GLU A 5 39.71 64.86 32.18
N LEU A 6 40.50 64.06 32.84
CA LEU A 6 40.50 63.54 34.22
C LEU A 6 39.90 64.47 35.30
N ARG A 7 39.23 63.85 36.32
CA ARG A 7 39.46 64.26 37.73
C ARG A 7 39.34 63.09 38.72
N TYR A 8 40.38 62.87 39.44
CA TYR A 8 40.53 62.06 40.66
C TYR A 8 39.70 62.65 41.82
N LYS A 9 39.11 61.79 42.69
CA LYS A 9 38.94 62.07 44.13
C LYS A 9 39.03 60.81 44.98
N LYS A 10 39.71 60.94 46.08
CA LYS A 10 40.27 60.03 47.05
C LYS A 10 39.29 59.43 48.06
N HIS A 11 39.59 58.20 48.45
CA HIS A 11 39.54 57.57 49.80
C HIS A 11 38.32 57.74 50.70
N ARG A 12 37.66 56.59 51.01
CA ARG A 12 37.40 56.20 52.42
C ARG A 12 37.47 54.69 52.57
N LEU A 13 38.33 54.23 53.46
CA LEU A 13 38.53 52.87 53.93
C LEU A 13 37.44 52.56 54.92
N LEU A 14 36.61 51.50 54.65
CA LEU A 14 35.75 50.90 55.65
C LEU A 14 36.12 49.43 55.78
N LEU A 15 36.61 49.04 56.91
CA LEU A 15 36.76 47.64 57.33
C LEU A 15 35.39 47.03 57.53
N LEU A 16 35.12 45.96 56.82
CA LEU A 16 34.02 45.07 57.08
C LEU A 16 34.57 43.67 57.40
N VAL A 17 34.21 43.24 58.57
CA VAL A 17 34.49 41.91 59.14
C VAL A 17 33.87 40.82 58.26
N ALA A 18 34.70 39.91 57.69
CA ALA A 18 34.24 38.75 56.95
C ALA A 18 33.84 37.66 57.91
N GLY A 19 32.52 37.44 58.04
CA GLY A 19 31.96 36.19 58.60
C GLY A 19 32.03 35.09 57.55
N ALA A 20 32.93 34.14 57.74
CA ALA A 20 33.02 32.94 56.88
C ALA A 20 31.83 32.00 57.17
N LEU A 21 30.77 32.10 56.36
CA LEU A 21 29.75 31.03 56.23
C LEU A 21 30.34 29.90 55.39
N ALA A 22 30.70 28.79 56.03
CA ALA A 22 31.06 27.55 55.36
C ALA A 22 29.86 26.97 54.65
N PHE A 23 29.71 27.22 53.36
CA PHE A 23 28.82 26.45 52.49
C PHE A 23 29.50 25.11 52.22
N SER A 24 29.02 24.04 52.88
CA SER A 24 29.32 22.67 52.47
C SER A 24 28.66 22.43 51.11
N PRO A 25 29.40 22.07 50.06
CA PRO A 25 28.78 21.66 48.82
C PRO A 25 28.05 20.34 49.08
N VAL A 26 26.73 20.38 49.01
CA VAL A 26 25.91 19.16 48.88
C VAL A 26 26.21 18.61 47.49
N TRP A 27 27.13 17.68 47.41
CA TRP A 27 27.32 16.88 46.22
C TRP A 27 26.05 16.03 46.04
N ALA A 28 25.09 16.50 45.23
CA ALA A 28 24.09 15.65 44.71
C ALA A 28 24.82 14.51 43.97
N LYS A 29 24.78 13.30 44.51
CA LYS A 29 25.22 12.11 43.75
C LYS A 29 24.45 12.11 42.45
N ALA A 30 25.16 12.40 41.36
CA ALA A 30 24.63 12.11 40.04
C ALA A 30 24.34 10.60 40.05
N GLU A 31 23.06 10.23 40.05
CA GLU A 31 22.65 8.85 39.82
C GLU A 31 23.31 8.43 38.50
N SER A 32 24.22 7.46 38.58
CA SER A 32 24.89 6.95 37.40
C SER A 32 23.78 6.41 36.48
N ALA A 33 23.62 7.01 35.31
CA ALA A 33 22.64 6.56 34.32
C ALA A 33 22.85 5.06 34.08
N GLN A 34 21.84 4.27 34.40
CA GLN A 34 21.91 2.83 34.17
C GLN A 34 22.17 2.57 32.67
N PRO A 35 23.05 1.60 32.32
CA PRO A 35 23.29 1.27 30.93
C PRO A 35 21.96 0.85 30.25
N LEU A 36 21.74 1.35 29.05
CA LEU A 36 20.56 1.01 28.28
C LEU A 36 20.57 -0.49 27.94
N GLN A 37 19.42 -1.10 28.02
CA GLN A 37 19.18 -2.48 27.57
C GLN A 37 18.99 -2.46 26.06
N ARG A 38 19.72 -3.31 25.32
CA ARG A 38 19.52 -3.57 23.88
C ARG A 38 19.02 -4.97 23.66
N VAL A 39 17.95 -5.10 22.89
CA VAL A 39 17.35 -6.37 22.48
C VAL A 39 17.38 -6.45 20.96
N ASN A 40 17.74 -7.62 20.42
CA ASN A 40 17.70 -7.92 18.98
C ASN A 40 16.69 -9.06 18.78
N PRO A 41 15.42 -8.74 18.47
CA PRO A 41 14.39 -9.76 18.32
C PRO A 41 14.73 -10.75 17.20
N PRO A 42 14.52 -12.06 17.37
CA PRO A 42 14.77 -13.04 16.33
C PRO A 42 13.96 -12.76 15.08
N ALA A 43 14.60 -12.91 13.91
CA ALA A 43 13.94 -12.76 12.62
C ALA A 43 13.19 -14.04 12.24
N MET A 44 12.04 -13.88 11.60
CA MET A 44 11.25 -14.95 10.99
C MET A 44 11.48 -14.99 9.48
N SER A 45 11.80 -16.16 8.93
CA SER A 45 12.06 -16.36 7.48
C SER A 45 10.81 -16.77 6.67
N GLY A 46 9.75 -17.24 7.31
CA GLY A 46 8.54 -17.74 6.64
C GLY A 46 7.73 -16.69 5.89
N LEU A 47 6.72 -17.15 5.15
CA LEU A 47 5.77 -16.28 4.47
C LEU A 47 4.95 -15.48 5.49
N LEU A 48 4.63 -14.25 5.13
CA LEU A 48 3.72 -13.38 5.87
C LEU A 48 2.50 -13.08 5.00
N THR A 49 1.32 -13.06 5.62
CA THR A 49 0.11 -12.59 4.96
C THR A 49 -0.25 -11.23 5.53
N ASN A 50 -0.08 -10.19 4.72
CA ASN A 50 -0.28 -8.81 5.12
C ASN A 50 -1.30 -8.12 4.19
N PRO A 51 -2.13 -7.20 4.71
CA PRO A 51 -3.13 -6.52 3.92
C PRO A 51 -2.49 -5.64 2.83
N GLY A 52 -3.08 -5.68 1.61
CA GLY A 52 -2.64 -4.87 0.47
C GLY A 52 -1.35 -5.34 -0.22
N THR A 53 -0.88 -6.55 0.09
CA THR A 53 0.33 -7.12 -0.53
C THR A 53 0.21 -8.63 -0.76
N GLY A 54 1.06 -9.18 -1.61
CA GLY A 54 1.09 -10.61 -1.94
C GLY A 54 0.11 -10.98 -3.06
N VAL A 55 -0.49 -12.16 -2.98
CA VAL A 55 -1.45 -12.65 -3.99
C VAL A 55 -2.79 -11.94 -3.82
N ALA A 56 -3.43 -11.60 -4.94
CA ALA A 56 -4.80 -11.10 -4.96
C ALA A 56 -5.81 -12.25 -5.12
N ARG A 57 -6.88 -12.25 -4.31
CA ARG A 57 -8.08 -13.02 -4.61
C ARG A 57 -8.85 -12.29 -5.69
N PHE A 58 -9.06 -12.97 -6.80
CA PHE A 58 -9.66 -12.39 -7.97
C PHE A 58 -11.17 -12.65 -8.01
N HIS A 59 -11.93 -11.58 -7.97
CA HIS A 59 -13.35 -11.54 -8.27
C HIS A 59 -14.18 -12.62 -7.52
N ASN A 60 -14.07 -12.62 -6.18
CA ASN A 60 -14.89 -13.50 -5.32
C ASN A 60 -14.64 -15.02 -5.43
N GLN A 61 -13.59 -15.42 -6.11
CA GLN A 61 -13.29 -16.85 -6.21
C GLN A 61 -12.81 -17.43 -4.88
N ASP A 62 -13.30 -18.64 -4.58
CA ASP A 62 -12.87 -19.34 -3.38
C ASP A 62 -11.47 -19.91 -3.59
N LEU A 63 -10.52 -19.50 -2.74
CA LEU A 63 -9.14 -19.93 -2.81
C LEU A 63 -8.82 -20.92 -1.70
N SER A 64 -8.16 -21.99 -2.05
CA SER A 64 -7.43 -22.77 -1.06
C SER A 64 -6.25 -21.94 -0.51
N ILE A 65 -6.21 -21.69 0.80
CA ILE A 65 -5.12 -20.99 1.47
C ILE A 65 -3.77 -21.69 1.22
N ALA A 66 -3.78 -23.01 1.03
CA ALA A 66 -2.57 -23.78 0.73
C ALA A 66 -1.96 -23.40 -0.65
N GLN A 67 -2.75 -22.95 -1.61
CA GLN A 67 -2.27 -22.49 -2.91
C GLN A 67 -1.76 -21.04 -2.85
N TYR A 68 -2.41 -20.20 -2.03
CA TYR A 68 -2.15 -18.76 -1.94
C TYR A 68 -1.96 -18.32 -0.49
N PRO A 69 -0.85 -18.73 0.17
CA PRO A 69 -0.67 -18.52 1.61
C PRO A 69 -0.51 -17.05 2.00
N THR A 70 -0.22 -16.15 1.05
CA THR A 70 -0.03 -14.72 1.29
C THR A 70 -1.08 -13.86 0.59
N THR A 71 -2.34 -14.31 0.57
CA THR A 71 -3.45 -13.55 -0.02
C THR A 71 -3.79 -12.36 0.86
N GLY A 72 -3.40 -11.17 0.44
CA GLY A 72 -3.57 -9.91 1.18
C GLY A 72 -4.51 -8.90 0.51
N LEU A 73 -5.02 -9.22 -0.68
CA LEU A 73 -5.88 -8.34 -1.48
C LEU A 73 -7.11 -9.08 -1.99
N GLU A 74 -8.28 -8.49 -1.83
CA GLU A 74 -9.52 -8.81 -2.53
C GLU A 74 -9.63 -7.87 -3.71
N TYR A 75 -9.52 -8.35 -4.96
CA TYR A 75 -9.58 -7.53 -6.15
C TYR A 75 -10.93 -7.71 -6.85
N ARG A 76 -11.75 -6.64 -6.86
CA ARG A 76 -13.11 -6.62 -7.38
C ARG A 76 -13.21 -5.74 -8.61
N ARG A 77 -13.92 -6.27 -9.63
CA ARG A 77 -14.25 -5.56 -10.86
C ARG A 77 -15.76 -5.49 -10.98
N TYR A 78 -16.28 -4.36 -11.43
CA TYR A 78 -17.70 -4.13 -11.59
C TYR A 78 -17.97 -3.42 -12.90
N TYR A 79 -18.96 -3.90 -13.63
CA TYR A 79 -19.48 -3.20 -14.79
C TYR A 79 -20.48 -2.11 -14.39
N TRP A 80 -20.62 -1.09 -15.22
CA TRP A 80 -21.55 0.00 -14.94
C TRP A 80 -22.98 -0.50 -14.79
N THR A 81 -23.41 -1.47 -15.63
CA THR A 81 -24.73 -2.14 -15.55
C THR A 81 -25.02 -2.74 -14.17
N GLU A 82 -24.00 -3.25 -13.47
CA GLU A 82 -24.13 -3.88 -12.15
C GLU A 82 -24.25 -2.84 -11.03
N VAL A 83 -23.45 -1.76 -11.13
CA VAL A 83 -23.34 -0.78 -10.04
C VAL A 83 -24.31 0.39 -10.14
N GLU A 84 -24.93 0.62 -11.31
CA GLU A 84 -25.99 1.61 -11.52
C GLU A 84 -27.03 1.06 -12.52
N PRO A 85 -27.81 0.02 -12.15
CA PRO A 85 -28.78 -0.62 -13.04
C PRO A 85 -29.92 0.31 -13.48
N GLN A 86 -30.24 1.32 -12.67
CA GLN A 86 -31.19 2.38 -12.97
C GLN A 86 -30.55 3.74 -12.67
N GLU A 87 -30.96 4.77 -13.40
CA GLU A 87 -30.37 6.12 -13.25
C GLU A 87 -30.44 6.61 -11.81
N GLY A 88 -29.27 6.89 -11.21
CA GLY A 88 -29.12 7.39 -9.86
C GLY A 88 -29.36 6.33 -8.76
N GLN A 89 -29.62 5.08 -9.11
CA GLN A 89 -29.73 3.99 -8.16
C GLN A 89 -28.45 3.17 -8.10
N TYR A 90 -27.55 3.60 -7.22
CA TYR A 90 -26.25 2.98 -7.05
C TYR A 90 -26.34 1.72 -6.18
N ASN A 91 -25.88 0.61 -6.69
CA ASN A 91 -25.83 -0.67 -5.99
C ASN A 91 -24.58 -0.76 -5.07
N PHE A 92 -24.58 0.06 -4.03
CA PHE A 92 -23.49 0.03 -3.05
C PHE A 92 -23.38 -1.31 -2.31
N ALA A 93 -24.48 -2.04 -2.14
CA ALA A 93 -24.48 -3.34 -1.47
C ALA A 93 -23.54 -4.33 -2.15
N LEU A 94 -23.50 -4.34 -3.49
CA LEU A 94 -22.61 -5.19 -4.26
C LEU A 94 -21.12 -4.92 -3.96
N VAL A 95 -20.76 -3.65 -3.80
CA VAL A 95 -19.38 -3.27 -3.48
C VAL A 95 -19.08 -3.52 -1.99
N ASP A 96 -20.06 -3.25 -1.09
CA ASP A 96 -19.95 -3.53 0.34
C ASP A 96 -19.70 -5.03 0.62
N GLU A 97 -20.28 -5.94 -0.19
CA GLU A 97 -19.99 -7.38 -0.11
C GLU A 97 -18.51 -7.70 -0.31
N GLY A 98 -17.82 -7.00 -1.22
CA GLY A 98 -16.38 -7.13 -1.42
C GLY A 98 -15.57 -6.78 -0.17
N PHE A 99 -15.92 -5.69 0.50
CA PHE A 99 -15.31 -5.30 1.76
C PHE A 99 -15.62 -6.28 2.89
N ALA A 100 -16.86 -6.78 2.97
CA ALA A 100 -17.26 -7.79 3.94
C ALA A 100 -16.48 -9.11 3.75
N ALA A 101 -16.34 -9.57 2.50
CA ALA A 101 -15.56 -10.76 2.17
C ALA A 101 -14.08 -10.61 2.52
N ALA A 102 -13.48 -9.45 2.23
CA ALA A 102 -12.10 -9.14 2.61
C ALA A 102 -11.91 -9.12 4.14
N ALA A 103 -12.86 -8.53 4.87
CA ALA A 103 -12.83 -8.45 6.33
C ALA A 103 -13.00 -9.82 7.00
N ALA A 104 -13.80 -10.71 6.40
CA ALA A 104 -14.04 -12.07 6.92
C ALA A 104 -12.85 -13.02 6.73
N HIS A 105 -11.95 -12.70 5.79
CA HIS A 105 -10.73 -13.50 5.56
C HIS A 105 -9.78 -13.45 6.78
N GLN A 106 -9.00 -14.51 7.01
CA GLN A 106 -8.05 -14.58 8.11
C GLN A 106 -6.63 -14.85 7.59
N PRO A 107 -5.72 -13.89 7.71
CA PRO A 107 -5.90 -12.50 8.18
C PRO A 107 -6.71 -11.67 7.18
N ALA A 108 -7.39 -10.62 7.65
CA ALA A 108 -8.22 -9.76 6.81
C ALA A 108 -7.42 -9.07 5.70
N MET A 109 -8.00 -9.01 4.50
CA MET A 109 -7.43 -8.41 3.30
C MET A 109 -7.83 -6.93 3.17
N ASN A 110 -7.12 -6.21 2.31
CA ASN A 110 -7.62 -4.95 1.74
C ASN A 110 -8.33 -5.20 0.41
N VAL A 111 -9.01 -4.19 -0.11
CA VAL A 111 -9.81 -4.28 -1.35
C VAL A 111 -9.19 -3.40 -2.43
N GLY A 112 -9.05 -3.93 -3.64
CA GLY A 112 -8.80 -3.16 -4.86
C GLY A 112 -10.08 -3.11 -5.69
N LEU A 113 -10.42 -1.95 -6.26
CA LEU A 113 -11.63 -1.77 -7.05
C LEU A 113 -11.31 -1.33 -8.48
N ARG A 114 -12.10 -1.86 -9.45
CA ARG A 114 -12.13 -1.39 -10.84
C ARG A 114 -13.58 -1.25 -11.30
N PHE A 115 -13.93 -0.11 -11.88
CA PHE A 115 -15.17 0.08 -12.60
C PHE A 115 -14.90 0.00 -14.11
N MET A 116 -15.77 -0.71 -14.84
CA MET A 116 -15.58 -1.04 -16.25
C MET A 116 -16.83 -0.70 -17.04
N ILE A 117 -16.63 -0.47 -18.34
CA ILE A 117 -17.69 -0.02 -19.27
C ILE A 117 -17.90 -0.98 -20.44
N LEU A 118 -17.02 -1.96 -20.61
CA LEU A 118 -16.98 -2.82 -21.77
C LEU A 118 -16.32 -4.14 -21.42
N ASP A 119 -16.92 -5.22 -21.88
CA ASP A 119 -16.39 -6.58 -21.88
C ASP A 119 -16.00 -7.01 -23.31
N GLY A 120 -16.19 -8.24 -23.66
CA GLY A 120 -15.98 -8.74 -25.02
C GLY A 120 -17.09 -8.32 -25.99
N PRO A 121 -16.85 -8.45 -27.32
CA PRO A 121 -17.81 -8.02 -28.33
C PRO A 121 -19.12 -8.81 -28.30
N GLU A 122 -19.13 -10.02 -27.71
CA GLU A 122 -20.29 -10.89 -27.63
C GLU A 122 -20.92 -10.96 -26.23
N SER A 123 -20.36 -10.25 -25.25
CA SER A 123 -20.80 -10.32 -23.85
C SER A 123 -22.07 -9.52 -23.59
N GLY A 124 -22.43 -8.60 -24.48
CA GLY A 124 -23.51 -7.63 -24.28
C GLY A 124 -23.01 -6.26 -23.83
N SER A 125 -23.92 -5.29 -23.80
CA SER A 125 -23.59 -3.93 -23.39
C SER A 125 -23.41 -3.83 -21.89
N GLU A 126 -22.27 -3.32 -21.47
CA GLU A 126 -21.98 -3.01 -20.06
C GLU A 126 -22.27 -1.54 -19.70
N ILE A 127 -22.79 -0.79 -20.67
CA ILE A 127 -23.40 0.52 -20.46
C ILE A 127 -24.90 0.30 -20.18
N PRO A 128 -25.45 0.89 -19.09
CA PRO A 128 -26.85 0.70 -18.74
C PRO A 128 -27.80 1.17 -19.86
N GLN A 129 -28.83 0.40 -20.11
CA GLN A 129 -29.81 0.71 -21.18
C GLN A 129 -30.45 2.09 -21.01
N TRP A 130 -30.67 2.54 -19.75
CA TRP A 130 -31.21 3.88 -19.49
C TRP A 130 -30.28 4.99 -20.01
N LEU A 131 -28.93 4.77 -19.97
CA LEU A 131 -27.95 5.74 -20.50
C LEU A 131 -27.90 5.72 -22.03
N ILE A 132 -27.97 4.53 -22.64
CA ILE A 132 -28.08 4.40 -24.11
C ILE A 132 -29.35 5.11 -24.61
N ASN A 133 -30.48 4.95 -23.89
CA ASN A 133 -31.76 5.58 -24.24
C ASN A 133 -31.75 7.12 -24.13
N LYS A 134 -30.73 7.71 -23.49
CA LYS A 134 -30.52 9.18 -23.52
C LYS A 134 -29.92 9.67 -24.83
N GLY A 135 -29.61 8.76 -25.77
CA GLY A 135 -29.07 9.10 -27.07
C GLY A 135 -27.58 9.43 -27.07
N ILE A 136 -26.81 8.86 -26.13
CA ILE A 136 -25.35 8.95 -26.17
C ILE A 136 -24.81 8.36 -27.48
N LYS A 137 -23.74 8.95 -28.00
CA LYS A 137 -23.07 8.43 -29.18
C LYS A 137 -22.29 7.16 -28.88
N GLY A 138 -22.19 6.29 -29.86
CA GLY A 138 -21.45 5.03 -29.78
C GLY A 138 -21.71 4.12 -30.97
N THR A 139 -21.08 2.99 -30.97
CA THR A 139 -21.14 2.00 -32.05
C THR A 139 -21.66 0.67 -31.54
N TRP A 140 -22.68 0.14 -32.19
CA TRP A 140 -23.11 -1.25 -31.95
C TRP A 140 -22.19 -2.23 -32.68
N THR A 141 -21.90 -3.36 -32.06
CA THR A 141 -21.29 -4.50 -32.77
C THR A 141 -22.15 -4.93 -33.94
N PRO A 142 -21.61 -5.58 -34.99
CA PRO A 142 -22.37 -6.00 -36.18
C PRO A 142 -23.59 -6.86 -35.88
N ASP A 143 -23.55 -7.62 -34.81
CA ASP A 143 -24.67 -8.47 -34.34
C ASP A 143 -25.65 -7.74 -33.41
N HIS A 144 -25.42 -6.45 -33.17
CA HIS A 144 -26.19 -5.57 -32.28
C HIS A 144 -26.29 -6.05 -30.81
N LYS A 145 -25.33 -6.85 -30.32
CA LYS A 145 -25.30 -7.30 -28.94
C LYS A 145 -24.64 -6.29 -27.99
N THR A 146 -23.54 -5.71 -28.41
CA THR A 146 -22.71 -4.84 -27.55
C THR A 146 -22.67 -3.42 -28.08
N PHE A 147 -23.05 -2.48 -27.22
CA PHE A 147 -22.88 -1.04 -27.48
C PHE A 147 -21.55 -0.55 -26.91
N VAL A 148 -20.72 0.01 -27.77
CA VAL A 148 -19.44 0.64 -27.39
C VAL A 148 -19.63 2.15 -27.40
N PRO A 149 -19.61 2.83 -26.25
CA PRO A 149 -19.83 4.26 -26.18
C PRO A 149 -18.67 5.07 -26.79
N ASP A 150 -18.99 6.21 -27.39
CA ASP A 150 -17.98 7.18 -27.77
C ASP A 150 -17.50 7.94 -26.52
N LEU A 151 -16.22 7.83 -26.21
CA LEU A 151 -15.62 8.34 -24.98
C LEU A 151 -15.61 9.89 -24.92
N ASP A 152 -15.85 10.57 -26.03
CA ASP A 152 -15.96 12.02 -26.15
C ASP A 152 -17.39 12.55 -26.11
N ASP A 153 -18.40 11.69 -26.07
CA ASP A 153 -19.78 12.12 -25.94
C ASP A 153 -19.99 12.90 -24.63
N PRO A 154 -20.48 14.15 -24.67
CA PRO A 154 -20.56 15.00 -23.48
C PRO A 154 -21.54 14.47 -22.43
N THR A 155 -22.63 13.81 -22.85
CA THR A 155 -23.60 13.19 -21.95
C THR A 155 -22.97 11.99 -21.26
N TYR A 156 -22.31 11.13 -22.02
CA TYR A 156 -21.58 9.99 -21.47
C TYR A 156 -20.52 10.41 -20.44
N LEU A 157 -19.67 11.40 -20.78
CA LEU A 157 -18.67 11.95 -19.89
C LEU A 157 -19.24 12.47 -18.56
N ALA A 158 -20.36 13.19 -18.64
CA ALA A 158 -21.02 13.74 -17.44
C ALA A 158 -21.53 12.63 -16.52
N TYR A 159 -22.11 11.57 -17.09
CA TYR A 159 -22.59 10.44 -16.32
C TYR A 159 -21.48 9.55 -15.78
N ALA A 160 -20.38 9.36 -16.53
CA ALA A 160 -19.20 8.65 -16.05
C ALA A 160 -18.57 9.35 -14.83
N GLN A 161 -18.45 10.69 -14.90
CA GLN A 161 -17.99 11.49 -13.76
C GLN A 161 -18.93 11.37 -12.56
N ARG A 162 -20.25 11.42 -12.77
CA ARG A 162 -21.26 11.28 -11.72
C ARG A 162 -21.18 9.92 -11.02
N LEU A 163 -21.02 8.83 -11.79
CA LEU A 163 -20.84 7.49 -11.27
C LEU A 163 -19.64 7.43 -10.34
N LEU A 164 -18.46 7.83 -10.81
CA LEU A 164 -17.24 7.81 -10.02
C LEU A 164 -17.34 8.68 -8.75
N GLN A 165 -17.97 9.87 -8.85
CA GLN A 165 -18.20 10.74 -7.69
C GLN A 165 -19.10 10.09 -6.64
N ALA A 166 -20.17 9.37 -7.05
CA ALA A 166 -21.05 8.66 -6.12
C ALA A 166 -20.30 7.58 -5.32
N PHE A 167 -19.47 6.78 -6.01
CA PHE A 167 -18.66 5.75 -5.36
C PHE A 167 -17.50 6.36 -4.56
N GLY A 168 -16.88 7.43 -5.07
CA GLY A 168 -15.85 8.18 -4.36
C GLY A 168 -16.36 8.78 -3.06
N ALA A 169 -17.55 9.38 -3.06
CA ALA A 169 -18.17 9.94 -1.85
C ALA A 169 -18.37 8.88 -0.74
N ARG A 170 -18.60 7.62 -1.12
CA ARG A 170 -18.77 6.52 -0.16
C ARG A 170 -17.45 5.88 0.27
N TYR A 171 -16.51 5.67 -0.64
CA TYR A 171 -15.37 4.77 -0.41
C TYR A 171 -14.01 5.45 -0.34
N ASN A 172 -13.85 6.72 -0.76
CA ASN A 172 -12.53 7.37 -0.83
C ASN A 172 -11.75 7.33 0.50
N ASN A 173 -12.42 7.50 1.64
CA ASN A 173 -11.75 7.45 2.95
C ASN A 173 -11.85 6.08 3.64
N ASN A 174 -12.21 5.03 2.92
CA ASN A 174 -12.24 3.69 3.50
C ASN A 174 -10.80 3.19 3.70
N PRO A 175 -10.36 2.92 4.96
CA PRO A 175 -8.99 2.52 5.26
C PRO A 175 -8.62 1.13 4.72
N GLU A 176 -9.63 0.37 4.27
CA GLU A 176 -9.46 -0.96 3.70
C GLU A 176 -9.40 -0.93 2.18
N LEU A 177 -9.66 0.22 1.54
CA LEU A 177 -9.52 0.41 0.10
C LEU A 177 -8.04 0.63 -0.26
N ALA A 178 -7.40 -0.42 -0.77
CA ALA A 178 -5.98 -0.41 -1.13
C ALA A 178 -5.70 0.50 -2.32
N PHE A 179 -6.54 0.44 -3.34
CA PHE A 179 -6.45 1.28 -4.53
C PHE A 179 -7.74 1.26 -5.35
N ILE A 180 -7.89 2.28 -6.19
CA ILE A 180 -8.82 2.31 -7.31
C ILE A 180 -8.03 2.17 -8.62
N ASP A 181 -8.43 1.23 -9.47
CA ASP A 181 -7.87 1.06 -10.81
C ASP A 181 -8.59 2.00 -11.78
N ILE A 182 -7.83 2.74 -12.58
CA ILE A 182 -8.34 3.69 -13.58
C ILE A 182 -8.85 2.91 -14.78
N GLY A 183 -10.06 2.34 -14.66
CA GLY A 183 -10.57 1.27 -15.51
C GLY A 183 -11.75 1.63 -16.42
N MET A 184 -12.18 2.89 -16.52
CA MET A 184 -13.36 3.26 -17.34
C MET A 184 -13.02 3.58 -18.81
N VAL A 185 -12.03 2.89 -19.38
CA VAL A 185 -11.61 3.06 -20.77
C VAL A 185 -11.28 1.71 -21.39
N GLY A 186 -11.92 1.39 -22.50
CA GLY A 186 -11.67 0.17 -23.29
C GLY A 186 -12.26 -1.09 -22.70
N ALA A 187 -11.97 -2.23 -23.34
CA ALA A 187 -12.39 -3.55 -22.90
C ALA A 187 -11.78 -3.87 -21.52
N TRP A 188 -12.59 -4.42 -20.63
CA TRP A 188 -12.24 -4.77 -19.25
C TRP A 188 -11.61 -3.62 -18.43
N GLY A 189 -11.72 -2.36 -18.93
CA GLY A 189 -11.01 -1.23 -18.36
C GLY A 189 -9.50 -1.29 -18.62
N GLU A 190 -9.08 -1.93 -19.71
CA GLU A 190 -7.68 -2.21 -20.04
C GLU A 190 -7.13 -1.33 -21.18
N TRP A 191 -7.75 -0.19 -21.39
CA TRP A 191 -7.27 0.89 -22.25
C TRP A 191 -6.98 0.45 -23.69
N HIS A 192 -7.69 -0.55 -24.18
CA HIS A 192 -7.66 -1.04 -25.55
C HIS A 192 -9.05 -1.47 -26.03
N ASN A 193 -9.17 -1.62 -27.34
CA ASN A 193 -10.35 -2.18 -28.02
C ASN A 193 -9.94 -3.24 -29.07
N SER A 194 -8.80 -3.89 -28.84
CA SER A 194 -8.22 -4.87 -29.79
C SER A 194 -9.12 -6.06 -30.07
N ASN A 195 -10.03 -6.41 -29.14
CA ASN A 195 -11.06 -7.43 -29.31
C ASN A 195 -12.31 -6.93 -30.06
N PHE A 196 -12.35 -5.66 -30.51
CA PHE A 196 -13.40 -5.07 -31.33
C PHE A 196 -12.83 -4.69 -32.71
N PRO A 197 -12.65 -5.66 -33.64
CA PRO A 197 -11.91 -5.47 -34.88
C PRO A 197 -12.56 -4.47 -35.85
N THR A 198 -13.83 -4.12 -35.62
CA THR A 198 -14.55 -3.11 -36.41
C THR A 198 -14.29 -1.68 -35.94
N LEU A 199 -13.59 -1.50 -34.82
CA LEU A 199 -13.27 -0.18 -34.26
C LEU A 199 -11.77 0.12 -34.43
N PRO A 200 -11.41 1.32 -34.88
CA PRO A 200 -10.01 1.75 -34.85
C PRO A 200 -9.44 1.72 -33.42
N PRO A 201 -8.11 1.59 -33.26
CA PRO A 201 -7.47 1.71 -31.95
C PRO A 201 -7.86 2.98 -31.21
N LEU A 202 -7.92 2.92 -29.86
CA LEU A 202 -8.36 4.07 -29.04
C LEU A 202 -7.55 5.35 -29.33
N GLN A 203 -6.24 5.22 -29.58
CA GLN A 203 -5.34 6.35 -29.86
C GLN A 203 -5.58 7.03 -31.22
N GLU A 204 -6.19 6.31 -32.16
CA GLU A 204 -6.63 6.86 -33.44
C GLU A 204 -7.97 7.56 -33.32
N ARG A 205 -8.79 7.16 -32.35
CA ARG A 205 -10.13 7.71 -32.11
C ARG A 205 -10.10 8.96 -31.23
N TYR A 206 -9.21 8.96 -30.22
CA TYR A 206 -9.26 9.96 -29.15
C TYR A 206 -7.87 10.55 -28.87
N PRO A 207 -7.75 11.89 -28.79
CA PRO A 207 -6.50 12.51 -28.39
C PRO A 207 -6.20 12.28 -26.91
N PRO A 208 -4.91 12.33 -26.50
CA PRO A 208 -4.49 12.11 -25.12
C PRO A 208 -5.23 12.98 -24.09
N GLU A 209 -5.52 14.22 -24.43
CA GLU A 209 -6.23 15.18 -23.55
C GLU A 209 -7.63 14.71 -23.20
N LEU A 210 -8.32 14.03 -24.12
CA LEU A 210 -9.62 13.44 -23.86
C LEU A 210 -9.49 12.23 -22.92
N LEU A 211 -8.59 11.31 -23.23
CA LEU A 211 -8.36 10.12 -22.41
C LEU A 211 -7.90 10.49 -20.99
N ASN A 212 -7.10 11.54 -20.85
CA ASN A 212 -6.67 12.08 -19.56
C ASN A 212 -7.84 12.57 -18.68
N ARG A 213 -8.99 12.93 -19.26
CA ARG A 213 -10.19 13.28 -18.47
C ARG A 213 -10.68 12.13 -17.61
N TYR A 214 -10.55 10.88 -18.09
CA TYR A 214 -10.89 9.68 -17.29
C TYR A 214 -9.93 9.49 -16.12
N VAL A 215 -8.65 9.80 -16.31
CA VAL A 215 -7.69 9.86 -15.21
C VAL A 215 -8.12 10.90 -14.18
N ASP A 216 -8.44 12.12 -14.64
CA ASP A 216 -8.87 13.24 -13.80
C ASP A 216 -10.14 12.95 -13.00
N MET A 217 -11.11 12.25 -13.61
CA MET A 217 -12.34 11.82 -12.94
C MET A 217 -12.04 10.91 -11.75
N HIS A 218 -11.13 9.94 -11.90
CA HIS A 218 -10.72 9.04 -10.81
C HIS A 218 -9.98 9.81 -9.70
N PHE A 219 -9.07 10.72 -10.05
CA PHE A 219 -8.37 11.54 -9.06
C PHE A 219 -9.30 12.49 -8.31
N SER A 220 -10.31 13.04 -9.00
CA SER A 220 -11.33 13.90 -8.39
C SER A 220 -12.27 13.13 -7.46
N ALA A 221 -12.69 11.93 -7.87
CA ALA A 221 -13.61 11.12 -7.08
C ALA A 221 -12.94 10.45 -5.86
N PHE A 222 -11.67 10.09 -5.97
CA PHE A 222 -10.91 9.36 -4.94
C PHE A 222 -9.61 10.09 -4.58
N PRO A 223 -9.66 11.34 -4.06
CA PRO A 223 -8.45 12.14 -3.80
C PRO A 223 -7.46 11.48 -2.85
N ASP A 224 -7.92 10.75 -1.83
CA ASP A 224 -7.10 10.17 -0.77
C ASP A 224 -6.72 8.70 -1.01
N THR A 225 -7.44 8.00 -1.89
CA THR A 225 -7.18 6.60 -2.20
C THR A 225 -6.03 6.47 -3.20
N PRO A 226 -5.06 5.55 -3.04
CA PRO A 226 -4.09 5.23 -4.07
C PRO A 226 -4.77 4.83 -5.39
N LYS A 227 -4.21 5.22 -6.53
CA LYS A 227 -4.68 4.83 -7.87
C LYS A 227 -3.62 4.00 -8.55
N ILE A 228 -4.07 3.10 -9.42
CA ILE A 228 -3.18 2.39 -10.35
C ILE A 228 -3.68 2.59 -11.78
N MET A 229 -2.76 2.64 -12.72
CA MET A 229 -3.04 2.84 -14.13
C MET A 229 -2.42 1.71 -14.95
N LEU A 230 -3.16 1.18 -15.93
CA LEU A 230 -2.61 0.16 -16.80
C LEU A 230 -1.42 0.71 -17.63
N LEU A 231 -0.34 -0.05 -17.69
CA LEU A 231 0.87 0.29 -18.45
C LEU A 231 0.57 0.47 -19.95
N ASN A 232 -0.47 -0.20 -20.47
CA ASN A 232 -0.97 -0.06 -21.83
C ASN A 232 -1.77 1.23 -22.07
N GLY A 233 -1.89 2.11 -21.07
CA GLY A 233 -2.64 3.38 -21.19
C GLY A 233 -1.95 4.47 -22.03
N TYR A 234 -0.91 4.13 -22.76
CA TYR A 234 -0.17 5.05 -23.66
C TYR A 234 0.26 6.33 -22.93
N ASP A 235 0.05 7.51 -23.54
CA ASP A 235 0.41 8.80 -22.94
C ASP A 235 -0.29 9.05 -21.58
N SER A 236 -1.46 8.48 -21.39
CA SER A 236 -2.22 8.62 -20.14
C SER A 236 -1.58 7.91 -18.95
N VAL A 237 -0.73 6.89 -19.15
CA VAL A 237 -0.03 6.24 -18.03
C VAL A 237 1.00 7.18 -17.41
N ALA A 238 1.80 7.86 -18.21
CA ALA A 238 2.75 8.85 -17.72
C ALA A 238 2.04 10.02 -17.04
N TYR A 239 0.91 10.48 -17.62
CA TYR A 239 0.06 11.50 -17.02
C TYR A 239 -0.48 11.10 -15.63
N ALA A 240 -1.02 9.89 -15.49
CA ALA A 240 -1.55 9.38 -14.23
C ALA A 240 -0.44 9.23 -13.17
N VAL A 241 0.72 8.67 -13.55
CA VAL A 241 1.86 8.49 -12.64
C VAL A 241 2.44 9.82 -12.18
N LYS A 242 2.56 10.80 -13.07
CA LYS A 242 2.96 12.17 -12.70
C LYS A 242 2.06 12.76 -11.62
N ARG A 243 0.78 12.41 -11.60
CA ARG A 243 -0.20 12.82 -10.57
C ARG A 243 -0.17 11.95 -9.31
N GLY A 244 0.65 10.92 -9.27
CA GLY A 244 0.84 10.06 -8.10
C GLY A 244 0.15 8.71 -8.16
N ALA A 245 -0.31 8.24 -9.33
CA ALA A 245 -0.72 6.87 -9.51
C ALA A 245 0.49 5.92 -9.48
N GLY A 246 0.26 4.67 -9.05
CA GLY A 246 1.06 3.54 -9.42
C GLY A 246 0.64 2.99 -10.79
N TRP A 247 1.09 1.79 -11.11
CA TRP A 247 0.72 1.19 -12.38
C TRP A 247 0.48 -0.32 -12.25
N ARG A 248 -0.13 -0.89 -13.28
CA ARG A 248 -0.34 -2.33 -13.40
C ARG A 248 -0.01 -2.84 -14.78
N ALA A 249 0.26 -4.13 -14.88
CA ALA A 249 0.38 -4.86 -16.13
C ALA A 249 -0.61 -6.04 -16.10
N ASP A 250 -1.26 -6.33 -17.22
CA ASP A 250 -2.36 -7.28 -17.35
C ASP A 250 -1.99 -8.64 -17.95
N CYS A 251 -0.81 -8.71 -18.58
CA CYS A 251 -0.25 -9.93 -19.16
C CYS A 251 1.20 -10.21 -18.70
N TRP A 252 1.45 -9.94 -17.44
CA TRP A 252 2.73 -10.26 -16.81
C TRP A 252 2.99 -11.76 -16.88
N GLY A 253 4.20 -12.14 -17.27
CA GLY A 253 4.58 -13.54 -17.48
C GLY A 253 4.28 -14.09 -18.88
N ASP A 254 3.73 -13.28 -19.79
CA ASP A 254 3.61 -13.68 -21.19
C ASP A 254 4.98 -13.65 -21.91
N TRP A 255 5.53 -14.83 -22.17
CA TRP A 255 6.74 -15.00 -22.99
C TRP A 255 6.42 -15.45 -24.42
N ARG A 256 5.25 -16.03 -24.69
CA ARG A 256 4.78 -16.53 -26.01
C ARG A 256 3.33 -16.95 -26.04
N ASN A 257 2.49 -16.41 -25.15
CA ASN A 257 1.09 -16.82 -25.04
C ASN A 257 0.30 -16.54 -26.33
N PHE A 258 0.58 -15.41 -26.99
CA PHE A 258 -0.11 -15.00 -28.21
C PHE A 258 0.68 -15.22 -29.49
N SER A 259 2.02 -15.22 -29.41
CA SER A 259 2.88 -15.31 -30.57
C SER A 259 4.28 -15.84 -30.21
N PRO A 260 4.91 -16.65 -31.06
CA PRO A 260 6.28 -17.09 -30.85
C PRO A 260 7.31 -15.97 -31.05
N SER A 261 6.98 -14.90 -31.81
CA SER A 261 7.89 -13.82 -32.18
C SER A 261 7.69 -12.53 -31.37
N TRP A 262 6.55 -12.37 -30.71
CA TRP A 262 6.21 -11.20 -29.90
C TRP A 262 5.63 -11.63 -28.57
N SER A 263 5.93 -10.89 -27.51
CA SER A 263 5.33 -11.11 -26.20
C SER A 263 5.39 -9.85 -25.34
N HIS A 264 4.51 -9.75 -24.34
CA HIS A 264 4.50 -8.66 -23.40
C HIS A 264 5.84 -8.51 -22.65
N MET A 265 6.43 -9.62 -22.20
CA MET A 265 7.65 -9.58 -21.40
C MET A 265 8.89 -9.18 -22.19
N ARG A 266 8.97 -9.54 -23.49
CA ARG A 266 10.15 -9.28 -24.33
C ARG A 266 10.08 -7.98 -25.12
N ASN A 267 8.90 -7.63 -25.59
CA ASN A 267 8.70 -6.57 -26.58
C ASN A 267 7.89 -5.40 -25.99
N ASP A 268 6.70 -5.68 -25.46
CA ASP A 268 5.74 -4.64 -25.10
C ASP A 268 6.15 -3.87 -23.84
N TYR A 269 6.31 -4.55 -22.71
CA TYR A 269 6.59 -3.88 -21.44
C TYR A 269 7.92 -3.13 -21.40
N PRO A 270 9.04 -3.63 -21.96
CA PRO A 270 10.25 -2.84 -22.04
C PRO A 270 10.10 -1.55 -22.86
N GLU A 271 9.35 -1.62 -23.97
CA GLU A 271 9.05 -0.44 -24.80
C GLU A 271 8.16 0.56 -24.05
N ARG A 272 7.08 0.09 -23.42
CA ARG A 272 6.15 0.95 -22.68
C ARG A 272 6.79 1.62 -21.47
N LEU A 273 7.57 0.89 -20.69
CA LEU A 273 8.33 1.45 -19.58
C LEU A 273 9.30 2.54 -20.05
N THR A 274 10.00 2.29 -21.15
CA THR A 274 10.91 3.27 -21.77
C THR A 274 10.15 4.50 -22.26
N ALA A 275 9.01 4.31 -22.92
CA ALA A 275 8.17 5.41 -23.40
C ALA A 275 7.60 6.23 -22.23
N ALA A 276 7.13 5.57 -21.18
CA ALA A 276 6.59 6.23 -19.98
C ALA A 276 7.66 7.04 -19.24
N GLU A 277 8.87 6.50 -19.09
CA GLU A 277 10.03 7.20 -18.50
C GLU A 277 10.47 8.38 -19.36
N THR A 278 10.41 8.25 -20.68
CA THR A 278 10.70 9.34 -21.59
C THR A 278 9.67 10.47 -21.48
N ALA A 279 8.38 10.12 -21.36
CA ALA A 279 7.30 11.09 -21.21
C ALA A 279 7.30 11.77 -19.83
N TRP A 280 7.72 11.05 -18.79
CA TRP A 280 7.81 11.55 -17.43
C TRP A 280 9.04 10.97 -16.72
N PRO A 281 10.20 11.67 -16.74
CA PRO A 281 11.38 11.27 -15.98
C PRO A 281 11.07 11.13 -14.48
N GLY A 282 11.24 9.93 -13.94
CA GLY A 282 10.82 9.55 -12.57
C GLY A 282 9.62 8.60 -12.55
N PHE A 283 9.18 8.09 -13.69
CA PHE A 283 8.18 7.03 -13.77
C PHE A 283 8.64 5.77 -13.03
N ASP A 284 9.92 5.45 -13.08
CA ASP A 284 10.58 4.37 -12.33
C ASP A 284 10.46 4.50 -10.81
N GLN A 285 10.08 5.70 -10.30
CA GLN A 285 9.87 5.96 -8.87
C GLN A 285 8.38 5.92 -8.47
N ALA A 286 7.46 5.60 -9.37
CA ALA A 286 6.02 5.56 -9.12
C ALA A 286 5.65 4.69 -7.91
N TRP A 287 6.32 3.54 -7.78
CA TRP A 287 6.13 2.59 -6.69
C TRP A 287 6.35 3.18 -5.28
N LYS A 288 7.05 4.30 -5.15
CA LYS A 288 7.23 4.97 -3.85
C LYS A 288 5.97 5.68 -3.36
N LYS A 289 4.98 5.91 -4.22
CA LYS A 289 3.76 6.67 -3.93
C LYS A 289 2.48 5.84 -3.99
N ALA A 290 2.43 4.88 -4.91
CA ALA A 290 1.26 4.04 -5.12
C ALA A 290 1.69 2.65 -5.63
N PRO A 291 0.85 1.60 -5.47
CA PRO A 291 1.27 0.23 -5.73
C PRO A 291 1.54 -0.07 -7.20
N VAL A 292 2.46 -1.01 -7.43
CA VAL A 292 2.59 -1.76 -8.67
C VAL A 292 1.84 -3.08 -8.49
N SER A 293 0.89 -3.37 -9.38
CA SER A 293 0.05 -4.57 -9.35
C SER A 293 0.18 -5.33 -10.66
N LEU A 294 0.52 -6.60 -10.60
CA LEU A 294 0.77 -7.41 -11.79
C LEU A 294 -0.28 -8.49 -11.92
N GLU A 295 -0.81 -8.67 -13.12
CA GLU A 295 -1.79 -9.69 -13.46
C GLU A 295 -1.25 -10.58 -14.58
N ILE A 296 -1.42 -11.90 -14.46
CA ILE A 296 -1.00 -12.85 -15.49
C ILE A 296 -2.03 -12.91 -16.64
N CYS A 297 -1.54 -13.19 -17.86
CA CYS A 297 -2.37 -13.74 -18.94
C CYS A 297 -2.58 -15.24 -18.73
N GLY A 298 -3.79 -15.72 -19.01
CA GLY A 298 -4.13 -17.13 -18.84
C GLY A 298 -3.96 -17.58 -17.39
N HIS A 299 -3.46 -18.81 -17.22
CA HIS A 299 -3.25 -19.43 -15.91
C HIS A 299 -1.84 -20.02 -15.80
N MET A 300 -1.29 -20.09 -14.58
CA MET A 300 0.03 -20.71 -14.39
C MET A 300 0.05 -22.21 -14.76
N ALA A 301 -1.09 -22.90 -14.68
CA ALA A 301 -1.21 -24.27 -15.15
C ALA A 301 -0.94 -24.38 -16.66
N GLU A 302 -1.43 -23.42 -17.45
CA GLU A 302 -1.18 -23.32 -18.90
C GLU A 302 0.29 -23.02 -19.22
N TRP A 303 0.95 -22.24 -18.37
CA TRP A 303 2.41 -22.03 -18.52
C TRP A 303 3.19 -23.34 -18.52
N LEU A 304 2.74 -24.32 -17.70
CA LEU A 304 3.35 -25.64 -17.64
C LEU A 304 2.86 -26.56 -18.76
N SER A 305 1.53 -26.67 -18.92
CA SER A 305 0.89 -27.68 -19.79
C SER A 305 0.92 -27.32 -21.27
N GLU A 306 0.71 -26.05 -21.62
CA GLU A 306 0.56 -25.56 -22.99
C GLU A 306 1.77 -24.78 -23.46
N GLN A 307 2.16 -23.73 -22.72
CA GLN A 307 3.25 -22.84 -23.08
C GLN A 307 4.64 -23.46 -22.88
N LYS A 308 4.71 -24.54 -22.08
CA LYS A 308 5.98 -25.25 -21.77
C LYS A 308 7.06 -24.32 -21.24
N TYR A 309 6.70 -23.36 -20.36
CA TYR A 309 7.67 -22.45 -19.77
C TYR A 309 8.69 -23.23 -18.92
N SER A 310 9.96 -22.97 -19.18
CA SER A 310 11.02 -23.46 -18.33
C SER A 310 10.99 -22.79 -16.95
N ARG A 311 11.53 -23.46 -15.92
CA ARG A 311 11.70 -22.83 -14.60
C ARG A 311 12.49 -21.52 -14.67
N LYS A 312 13.42 -21.38 -15.64
CA LYS A 312 14.20 -20.14 -15.85
C LYS A 312 13.29 -18.99 -16.31
N GLU A 313 12.34 -19.24 -17.21
CA GLU A 313 11.39 -18.23 -17.66
C GLU A 313 10.44 -17.82 -16.53
N VAL A 314 9.95 -18.78 -15.77
CA VAL A 314 9.11 -18.49 -14.59
C VAL A 314 9.90 -17.72 -13.53
N GLN A 315 11.16 -18.10 -13.26
CA GLN A 315 12.02 -17.35 -12.35
C GLN A 315 12.23 -15.91 -12.83
N ALA A 316 12.53 -15.72 -14.13
CA ALA A 316 12.71 -14.39 -14.72
C ALA A 316 11.42 -13.54 -14.64
N THR A 317 10.23 -14.17 -14.71
CA THR A 317 8.93 -13.50 -14.50
C THR A 317 8.84 -12.91 -13.09
N PHE A 318 9.14 -13.70 -12.06
CA PHE A 318 9.08 -13.22 -10.68
C PHE A 318 10.23 -12.26 -10.33
N ASP A 319 11.42 -12.47 -10.87
CA ASP A 319 12.55 -11.54 -10.71
C ASP A 319 12.21 -10.16 -11.30
N TRP A 320 11.53 -10.14 -12.45
CA TRP A 320 11.03 -8.89 -13.03
C TRP A 320 10.00 -8.20 -12.13
N ALA A 321 9.06 -8.95 -11.53
CA ALA A 321 8.10 -8.40 -10.58
C ALA A 321 8.79 -7.74 -9.38
N LEU A 322 9.82 -8.38 -8.83
CA LEU A 322 10.62 -7.82 -7.74
C LEU A 322 11.38 -6.57 -8.17
N ALA A 323 11.96 -6.58 -9.39
CA ALA A 323 12.67 -5.41 -9.94
C ALA A 323 11.74 -4.23 -10.21
N GLN A 324 10.46 -4.48 -10.51
CA GLN A 324 9.43 -3.46 -10.66
C GLN A 324 8.76 -3.07 -9.34
N HIS A 325 9.28 -3.50 -8.19
CA HIS A 325 8.72 -3.18 -6.87
C HIS A 325 7.25 -3.57 -6.70
N ALA A 326 6.85 -4.73 -7.25
CA ALA A 326 5.47 -5.18 -7.20
C ALA A 326 4.98 -5.34 -5.76
N SER A 327 3.75 -4.89 -5.53
CA SER A 327 3.05 -5.03 -4.26
C SER A 327 2.06 -6.17 -4.26
N THR A 328 1.38 -6.40 -5.39
CA THR A 328 0.36 -7.44 -5.52
C THR A 328 0.49 -8.21 -6.83
N LEU A 329 0.15 -9.49 -6.77
CA LEU A 329 0.17 -10.41 -7.90
C LEU A 329 -1.22 -11.02 -8.08
N ASN A 330 -1.89 -10.72 -9.18
CA ASN A 330 -3.14 -11.37 -9.56
C ASN A 330 -2.86 -12.62 -10.41
N LEU A 331 -2.88 -13.78 -9.78
CA LEU A 331 -2.74 -15.08 -10.44
C LEU A 331 -4.10 -15.65 -10.86
N LYS A 332 -5.13 -14.79 -10.96
CA LYS A 332 -6.51 -15.09 -11.37
C LYS A 332 -7.19 -16.17 -10.53
N SER A 333 -6.73 -16.37 -9.30
CA SER A 333 -7.26 -17.36 -8.37
C SER A 333 -7.30 -18.77 -8.94
N THR A 334 -6.27 -19.15 -9.70
CA THR A 334 -6.15 -20.43 -10.34
C THR A 334 -5.02 -21.26 -9.74
N GLU A 335 -4.94 -22.54 -10.13
CA GLU A 335 -3.92 -23.45 -9.62
C GLU A 335 -2.51 -22.95 -9.91
N VAL A 336 -1.65 -23.07 -8.89
CA VAL A 336 -0.20 -22.87 -9.03
C VAL A 336 0.46 -24.24 -9.15
N PRO A 337 1.08 -24.59 -10.29
CA PRO A 337 1.76 -25.86 -10.47
C PRO A 337 2.86 -26.10 -9.42
N GLN A 338 2.92 -27.31 -8.89
CA GLN A 338 3.94 -27.68 -7.90
C GLN A 338 5.37 -27.43 -8.42
N ALA A 339 5.59 -27.56 -9.76
CA ALA A 339 6.87 -27.31 -10.39
C ALA A 339 7.37 -25.86 -10.27
N TYR A 340 6.49 -24.91 -9.96
CA TYR A 340 6.80 -23.47 -9.84
C TYR A 340 6.57 -22.92 -8.43
N ARG A 341 6.09 -23.74 -7.49
CA ARG A 341 5.66 -23.30 -6.18
C ARG A 341 6.75 -22.64 -5.38
N ASP A 342 7.94 -23.23 -5.37
CA ASP A 342 9.11 -22.70 -4.66
C ASP A 342 9.56 -21.33 -5.23
N ILE A 343 9.41 -21.10 -6.54
CA ILE A 343 9.72 -19.81 -7.18
C ILE A 343 8.73 -18.75 -6.68
N LEU A 344 7.44 -19.06 -6.69
CA LEU A 344 6.41 -18.17 -6.15
C LEU A 344 6.63 -17.89 -4.66
N ASP A 345 6.83 -18.91 -3.84
CA ASP A 345 7.01 -18.77 -2.39
C ASP A 345 8.24 -17.90 -2.07
N ASN A 346 9.34 -18.08 -2.80
CA ASN A 346 10.53 -17.24 -2.66
C ASN A 346 10.24 -15.77 -3.03
N ALA A 347 9.51 -15.51 -4.11
CA ALA A 347 9.12 -14.16 -4.49
C ALA A 347 8.22 -13.52 -3.43
N LEU A 348 7.24 -14.27 -2.90
CA LEU A 348 6.29 -13.79 -1.88
C LEU A 348 6.97 -13.42 -0.55
N THR A 349 8.19 -13.89 -0.28
CA THR A 349 8.97 -13.39 0.87
C THR A 349 9.42 -11.93 0.72
N LYS A 350 9.32 -11.36 -0.51
CA LYS A 350 9.84 -10.02 -0.86
C LYS A 350 8.79 -9.11 -1.47
N ILE A 351 7.74 -9.64 -2.09
CA ILE A 351 6.67 -8.85 -2.72
C ILE A 351 6.03 -7.92 -1.68
N GLY A 352 5.83 -6.65 -2.07
CA GLY A 352 5.27 -5.62 -1.21
C GLY A 352 6.22 -5.22 -0.08
N TYR A 353 5.67 -4.98 1.11
CA TYR A 353 6.42 -4.61 2.30
C TYR A 353 6.62 -5.80 3.25
N ARG A 354 7.75 -5.79 3.98
CA ARG A 354 8.09 -6.80 4.98
C ARG A 354 8.84 -6.15 6.14
N PHE A 355 8.11 -5.67 7.13
CA PHE A 355 8.69 -4.96 8.26
C PHE A 355 9.26 -5.93 9.30
N ARG A 356 10.42 -5.54 9.86
CA ARG A 356 11.10 -6.27 10.92
C ARG A 356 11.75 -5.30 11.90
N VAL A 357 11.57 -5.56 13.21
CA VAL A 357 12.38 -4.93 14.26
C VAL A 357 13.77 -5.54 14.23
N VAL A 358 14.78 -4.71 14.00
CA VAL A 358 16.19 -5.12 14.00
C VAL A 358 16.75 -5.07 15.40
N SER A 359 16.48 -3.98 16.13
CA SER A 359 16.86 -3.82 17.52
C SER A 359 15.93 -2.85 18.26
N LEU A 360 15.86 -3.00 19.56
CA LEU A 360 15.21 -2.11 20.49
C LEU A 360 16.17 -1.78 21.62
N THR A 361 16.32 -0.48 21.91
CA THR A 361 17.13 0.02 23.04
C THR A 361 16.25 0.85 23.96
N HIS A 362 16.26 0.56 25.26
CA HIS A 362 15.46 1.26 26.27
C HIS A 362 16.13 1.20 27.66
N PRO A 363 15.75 2.06 28.62
CA PRO A 363 16.17 1.91 30.02
C PRO A 363 15.72 0.57 30.59
N PRO A 364 16.56 -0.15 31.37
CA PRO A 364 16.14 -1.38 32.03
C PRO A 364 15.09 -1.14 33.12
N SER A 365 15.07 0.07 33.70
CA SER A 365 14.05 0.50 34.67
C SER A 365 13.73 1.99 34.55
N VAL A 366 12.52 2.37 34.98
CA VAL A 366 12.08 3.76 35.16
C VAL A 366 11.18 3.84 36.40
N HIS A 367 11.01 5.05 36.97
CA HIS A 367 10.02 5.27 38.04
C HIS A 367 8.62 5.40 37.47
N ALA A 368 7.61 5.03 38.24
CA ALA A 368 6.22 5.22 37.89
C ALA A 368 5.94 6.71 37.53
N GLY A 369 5.23 6.97 36.45
CA GLY A 369 4.99 8.31 35.91
C GLY A 369 6.07 8.86 35.00
N GLN A 370 7.22 8.19 34.86
CA GLN A 370 8.24 8.51 33.89
C GLN A 370 7.99 7.81 32.56
N ALA A 371 8.48 8.38 31.46
CA ALA A 371 8.40 7.74 30.16
C ALA A 371 9.52 6.70 29.98
N VAL A 372 9.19 5.56 29.40
CA VAL A 372 10.15 4.60 28.85
C VAL A 372 10.55 5.07 27.46
N THR A 373 11.78 5.59 27.32
CA THR A 373 12.29 6.00 26.01
C THR A 373 12.67 4.76 25.19
N LEU A 374 11.95 4.55 24.07
CA LEU A 374 12.13 3.44 23.17
C LEU A 374 12.85 3.93 21.92
N ASN A 375 14.07 3.43 21.65
CA ASN A 375 14.79 3.66 20.41
C ASN A 375 14.85 2.35 19.65
N SER A 376 14.18 2.29 18.50
CA SER A 376 14.05 1.08 17.69
C SER A 376 14.64 1.25 16.30
N GLU A 377 15.36 0.23 15.85
CA GLU A 377 15.85 0.11 14.48
C GLU A 377 14.97 -0.90 13.75
N TRP A 378 14.59 -0.55 12.54
CA TRP A 378 13.68 -1.30 11.70
C TRP A 378 14.30 -1.60 10.34
N SER A 379 13.73 -2.58 9.66
CA SER A 379 14.03 -2.90 8.28
C SER A 379 12.70 -3.14 7.55
N ASN A 380 12.58 -2.62 6.35
CA ASN A 380 11.63 -3.10 5.36
C ASN A 380 12.40 -4.00 4.40
N ASP A 381 12.27 -5.31 4.58
CA ASP A 381 12.96 -6.37 3.80
C ASP A 381 12.17 -6.72 2.52
N GLY A 382 11.04 -6.06 2.27
CA GLY A 382 10.25 -6.16 1.04
C GLY A 382 10.78 -5.25 -0.08
N VAL A 383 10.13 -5.28 -1.25
CA VAL A 383 10.53 -4.46 -2.41
C VAL A 383 9.72 -3.17 -2.57
N ALA A 384 8.68 -2.96 -1.76
CA ALA A 384 7.81 -1.80 -1.81
C ALA A 384 7.48 -1.26 -0.41
N PRO A 385 6.99 -0.02 -0.26
CA PRO A 385 6.44 0.48 0.99
C PRO A 385 5.01 -0.02 1.22
N ILE A 386 4.47 0.24 2.41
CA ILE A 386 3.04 0.20 2.66
C ILE A 386 2.39 1.51 2.19
N TYR A 387 1.21 1.46 1.57
CA TYR A 387 0.56 2.67 1.04
C TYR A 387 -0.61 3.15 1.90
N LEU A 388 -1.21 2.25 2.67
CA LEU A 388 -2.29 2.59 3.58
C LEU A 388 -1.75 3.01 4.95
N ARG A 389 -2.55 3.80 5.65
CA ARG A 389 -2.16 4.34 6.96
C ARG A 389 -2.35 3.33 8.06
N TYR A 390 -1.24 2.89 8.62
CA TYR A 390 -1.15 2.20 9.90
C TYR A 390 -0.21 2.97 10.82
N THR A 391 -0.32 2.71 12.12
CA THR A 391 0.45 3.45 13.14
C THR A 391 1.34 2.49 13.91
N LEU A 392 2.60 2.84 14.11
CA LEU A 392 3.50 2.12 14.99
C LEU A 392 3.10 2.38 16.45
N ALA A 393 2.70 1.33 17.16
CA ALA A 393 2.22 1.41 18.53
C ALA A 393 3.05 0.55 19.47
N TRP A 394 3.19 1.01 20.72
CA TRP A 394 3.88 0.37 21.81
C TRP A 394 2.96 0.21 23.00
N ARG A 395 3.09 -0.88 23.77
CA ARG A 395 2.36 -1.06 25.02
C ARG A 395 3.20 -1.72 26.08
N LEU A 396 2.84 -1.46 27.35
CA LEU A 396 3.27 -2.23 28.50
C LEU A 396 2.11 -3.10 29.01
N GLN A 397 2.40 -4.35 29.33
CA GLN A 397 1.45 -5.27 29.96
C GLN A 397 1.97 -5.71 31.32
N ASP A 398 1.04 -5.86 32.28
CA ASP A 398 1.34 -6.52 33.58
C ASP A 398 1.48 -8.05 33.39
N ALA A 399 1.85 -8.75 34.47
CA ALA A 399 2.00 -10.20 34.47
C ALA A 399 0.68 -10.97 34.18
N ARG A 400 -0.47 -10.29 34.27
CA ARG A 400 -1.78 -10.88 33.95
C ARG A 400 -2.20 -10.63 32.50
N GLY A 401 -1.35 -9.91 31.72
CA GLY A 401 -1.64 -9.54 30.34
C GLY A 401 -2.52 -8.30 30.16
N ASN A 402 -2.80 -7.55 31.23
CA ASN A 402 -3.54 -6.29 31.10
C ASN A 402 -2.61 -5.21 30.56
N THR A 403 -3.07 -4.46 29.58
CA THR A 403 -2.37 -3.27 29.06
C THR A 403 -2.46 -2.14 30.06
N VAL A 404 -1.32 -1.71 30.62
CA VAL A 404 -1.23 -0.66 31.66
C VAL A 404 -0.77 0.69 31.07
N ALA A 405 -0.09 0.65 29.93
CA ALA A 405 0.29 1.84 29.15
C ALA A 405 0.29 1.47 27.67
N GLN A 406 -0.16 2.39 26.84
CA GLN A 406 -0.12 2.25 25.38
C GLN A 406 0.02 3.64 24.75
N GLY A 407 0.72 3.69 23.62
CA GLY A 407 0.84 4.90 22.84
C GLY A 407 1.40 4.62 21.45
N SER A 408 1.34 5.63 20.60
CA SER A 408 1.69 5.52 19.19
C SER A 408 2.79 6.50 18.82
N ALA A 409 3.80 6.00 18.09
CA ALA A 409 4.83 6.85 17.51
C ALA A 409 4.26 7.74 16.38
N GLY A 410 4.87 8.88 16.18
CA GLY A 410 4.45 9.84 15.13
C GLY A 410 4.97 9.52 13.73
N ASP A 411 5.67 8.40 13.57
CA ASP A 411 6.26 8.02 12.29
C ASP A 411 5.19 7.71 11.25
N ASP A 412 5.36 8.25 10.04
CA ASP A 412 4.58 7.82 8.89
C ASP A 412 5.28 6.63 8.21
N ILE A 413 4.88 5.42 8.60
CA ILE A 413 5.49 4.19 8.09
C ILE A 413 5.30 3.98 6.58
N ARG A 414 4.46 4.77 5.90
CA ARG A 414 4.35 4.79 4.43
C ARG A 414 5.62 5.32 3.78
N GLN A 415 6.43 6.07 4.53
CA GLN A 415 7.75 6.54 4.09
C GLN A 415 8.87 5.52 4.34
N TRP A 416 8.55 4.38 4.93
CA TRP A 416 9.52 3.31 5.16
C TRP A 416 9.71 2.49 3.88
N LEU A 417 10.45 3.06 2.95
CA LEU A 417 10.88 2.40 1.72
C LEU A 417 11.73 1.16 2.04
N PRO A 418 11.97 0.25 1.08
CA PRO A 418 12.91 -0.86 1.26
C PRO A 418 14.24 -0.40 1.86
N GLY A 419 14.69 -1.06 2.94
CA GLY A 419 15.91 -0.70 3.65
C GLY A 419 15.72 -0.43 5.15
N LYS A 420 16.65 0.34 5.75
CA LYS A 420 16.73 0.59 7.19
C LYS A 420 15.99 1.85 7.61
N HIS A 421 15.34 1.79 8.77
CA HIS A 421 14.61 2.90 9.38
C HIS A 421 14.86 2.92 10.89
N SER A 422 14.54 4.04 11.52
CA SER A 422 14.62 4.20 12.97
C SER A 422 13.41 4.95 13.49
N SER A 423 12.99 4.64 14.71
CA SER A 423 11.91 5.32 15.41
C SER A 423 12.31 5.52 16.88
N ALA A 424 11.97 6.67 17.42
CA ALA A 424 12.16 7.00 18.84
C ALA A 424 10.81 7.40 19.44
N TYR A 425 10.43 6.75 20.53
CA TYR A 425 9.13 7.01 21.16
C TYR A 425 9.22 6.98 22.69
N PRO A 426 8.79 8.05 23.41
CA PRO A 426 8.67 8.05 24.86
C PRO A 426 7.31 7.49 25.28
N LEU A 427 7.25 6.22 25.65
CA LEU A 427 6.03 5.59 26.17
C LEU A 427 5.76 6.05 27.59
N ALA A 428 4.77 6.89 27.79
CA ALA A 428 4.38 7.40 29.10
C ALA A 428 3.84 6.30 30.01
N THR A 429 4.27 6.26 31.27
CA THR A 429 3.72 5.34 32.28
C THR A 429 2.78 6.06 33.24
N PRO A 430 1.72 5.41 33.76
CA PRO A 430 0.89 5.96 34.82
C PRO A 430 1.68 6.23 36.11
N ARG A 431 1.36 7.32 36.82
CA ARG A 431 2.02 7.68 38.10
C ARG A 431 1.76 6.71 39.23
N ASN A 432 0.64 5.99 39.18
CA ASN A 432 0.20 5.00 40.18
C ASN A 432 0.52 3.56 39.77
N LEU A 433 1.46 3.36 38.82
CA LEU A 433 1.86 2.03 38.42
C LEU A 433 2.64 1.35 39.54
N ALA A 434 2.25 0.13 39.90
CA ALA A 434 2.95 -0.62 40.95
C ALA A 434 4.36 -1.00 40.53
N SER A 435 5.29 -1.07 41.48
CA SER A 435 6.64 -1.60 41.23
C SER A 435 6.56 -3.04 40.74
N GLY A 436 7.34 -3.38 39.74
CA GLY A 436 7.37 -4.72 39.15
C GLY A 436 7.84 -4.74 37.70
N HIS A 437 7.95 -5.95 37.16
CA HIS A 437 8.31 -6.18 35.76
C HIS A 437 7.07 -6.07 34.86
N TYR A 438 7.21 -5.28 33.79
CA TYR A 438 6.19 -5.10 32.77
C TYR A 438 6.73 -5.54 31.41
N LEU A 439 5.89 -6.19 30.64
CA LEU A 439 6.22 -6.72 29.31
C LEU A 439 6.02 -5.64 28.27
N LEU A 440 7.00 -5.48 27.38
CA LEU A 440 7.02 -4.46 26.35
C LEU A 440 6.73 -5.08 24.98
N ASP A 441 5.63 -4.65 24.39
CA ASP A 441 5.14 -5.15 23.11
C ASP A 441 5.04 -4.03 22.07
N VAL A 442 5.15 -4.41 20.79
CA VAL A 442 5.01 -3.52 19.62
C VAL A 442 4.01 -4.08 18.61
N ALA A 443 3.32 -3.21 17.91
CA ALA A 443 2.48 -3.56 16.76
C ALA A 443 2.38 -2.41 15.76
N MET A 444 2.01 -2.73 14.53
CA MET A 444 1.47 -1.77 13.58
C MET A 444 -0.06 -1.93 13.55
N VAL A 445 -0.76 -0.89 13.99
CA VAL A 445 -2.20 -0.92 14.26
C VAL A 445 -2.98 -0.07 13.27
N ASP A 446 -4.24 -0.46 13.03
CA ASP A 446 -5.20 0.34 12.29
C ASP A 446 -5.77 1.50 13.15
N ARG A 447 -6.69 2.28 12.59
CA ARG A 447 -7.36 3.40 13.28
C ARG A 447 -8.16 2.98 14.53
N ASN A 448 -8.46 1.70 14.67
CA ASN A 448 -9.17 1.14 15.81
C ASN A 448 -8.21 0.51 16.84
N ASN A 449 -6.92 0.78 16.75
CA ASN A 449 -5.83 0.18 17.56
C ASN A 449 -5.74 -1.35 17.46
N LYS A 450 -6.27 -1.94 16.39
CA LYS A 450 -6.15 -3.37 16.14
C LYS A 450 -4.85 -3.66 15.39
N ALA A 451 -4.01 -4.55 15.90
CA ALA A 451 -2.82 -5.03 15.21
C ALA A 451 -3.21 -5.73 13.90
N ARG A 452 -2.70 -5.24 12.77
CA ARG A 452 -3.06 -5.70 11.42
C ARG A 452 -1.87 -6.24 10.65
N ILE A 453 -0.68 -5.74 10.94
CA ILE A 453 0.53 -6.04 10.18
C ILE A 453 1.33 -7.11 10.90
N GLN A 454 1.62 -8.19 10.21
CA GLN A 454 2.55 -9.21 10.68
C GLN A 454 3.98 -8.73 10.42
N LEU A 455 4.80 -8.77 11.47
CA LEU A 455 6.23 -8.46 11.39
C LEU A 455 7.03 -9.74 11.09
N ALA A 456 8.15 -9.57 10.41
CA ALA A 456 9.11 -10.64 10.15
C ALA A 456 10.00 -10.92 11.40
N ASN A 457 9.35 -11.03 12.56
CA ASN A 457 9.97 -11.37 13.84
C ASN A 457 9.24 -12.53 14.50
N GLU A 458 9.94 -13.24 15.36
CA GLU A 458 9.32 -14.13 16.34
C GLU A 458 8.66 -13.32 17.46
N GLY A 459 7.94 -14.00 18.37
CA GLY A 459 7.30 -13.36 19.53
C GLY A 459 5.91 -12.78 19.27
N LYS A 460 5.24 -13.17 18.16
CA LYS A 460 3.86 -12.81 17.88
C LYS A 460 2.90 -13.38 18.92
N LEU A 461 2.06 -12.51 19.49
CA LEU A 461 1.01 -12.85 20.43
C LEU A 461 -0.31 -13.14 19.68
N SER A 462 -1.28 -13.74 20.38
CA SER A 462 -2.59 -14.10 19.80
C SER A 462 -3.40 -12.92 19.32
N ASP A 463 -3.16 -11.73 19.87
CA ASP A 463 -3.81 -10.46 19.47
C ASP A 463 -3.05 -9.69 18.38
N GLY A 464 -1.99 -10.28 17.84
CA GLY A 464 -1.19 -9.72 16.73
C GLY A 464 -0.06 -8.78 17.14
N TRP A 465 0.10 -8.49 18.44
CA TRP A 465 1.24 -7.75 18.98
C TRP A 465 2.48 -8.66 19.06
N TYR A 466 3.66 -8.04 19.15
CA TYR A 466 4.94 -8.74 19.26
C TYR A 466 5.62 -8.38 20.57
N ARG A 467 5.91 -9.38 21.40
CA ARG A 467 6.66 -9.21 22.64
C ARG A 467 8.14 -9.13 22.37
N LEU A 468 8.76 -8.00 22.71
CA LEU A 468 10.16 -7.73 22.43
C LEU A 468 11.03 -7.75 23.67
N SER A 469 10.54 -7.24 24.80
CA SER A 469 11.35 -7.03 26.00
C SER A 469 10.51 -6.92 27.27
N SER A 470 11.15 -6.51 28.36
CA SER A 470 10.50 -6.11 29.61
C SER A 470 11.21 -4.91 30.23
N VAL A 471 10.50 -4.15 31.05
CA VAL A 471 11.05 -3.01 31.81
C VAL A 471 10.61 -3.11 33.27
N MET A 472 11.51 -2.76 34.21
CA MET A 472 11.20 -2.66 35.64
C MET A 472 10.59 -1.29 35.92
N ILE A 473 9.49 -1.24 36.64
CA ILE A 473 8.94 -0.03 37.24
C ILE A 473 9.34 0.01 38.71
N ASN A 474 10.02 1.08 39.14
CA ASN A 474 10.49 1.29 40.51
C ASN A 474 9.53 2.21 41.30
#